data_98f2d3ec4b822533e8701b6b06ae2636
#
_entry.id   98f2d3ec4b822533e8701b6b06ae2636
#
_cell.length_a   1.000
_cell.length_b   1.000
_cell.length_c   1.000
_cell.angle_alpha   90.00
_cell.angle_beta   90.00
_cell.angle_gamma   90.00
#
_symmetry.space_group_name_H-M   'P 1'
#
loop_
_entity.id
_entity.type
_entity.pdbx_description
1 polymer ?
#
loop_
_entity_poly.entity_id
_entity_poly.type
_entity_poly.pdbx_seq_one_letter_code
_entity_poly.pdbx_strand_id
1 'polypeptide(L)'
;MERRIRNAAKALIIKDGKMLAIKIRDEREDWYVMPGGGQDVEELLPETVCREVAEELGLQVEVKNLVFVIEGMHGEPFHRVDLVFLCEYKGEIENVILQKDTHQVGYDWLDIKTLNTTPLYPSKLRRQIMNLYEGKVYKVYLGNEEIGDPEVTD
;
A
#
# COMPACT_ATOMS: atom_id res chain seq x y z
N MET A 1 -26.17 12.00 -3.63
CA MET A 1 -24.84 12.47 -3.21
C MET A 1 -23.85 12.27 -4.34
N GLU A 2 -23.13 13.30 -4.67
CA GLU A 2 -22.13 13.26 -5.72
C GLU A 2 -20.91 12.45 -5.28
N ARG A 3 -20.45 11.54 -6.14
CA ARG A 3 -19.21 10.79 -5.86
C ARG A 3 -18.01 11.69 -6.10
N ARG A 4 -17.00 11.49 -5.29
CA ARG A 4 -15.74 12.24 -5.38
C ARG A 4 -14.62 11.32 -5.83
N ILE A 5 -13.58 11.93 -6.38
CA ILE A 5 -12.29 11.26 -6.57
C ILE A 5 -11.45 11.58 -5.33
N ARG A 6 -10.82 10.58 -4.78
CA ARG A 6 -10.00 10.75 -3.61
C ARG A 6 -8.64 10.13 -3.78
N ASN A 7 -7.59 10.91 -3.51
CA ASN A 7 -6.21 10.43 -3.56
C ASN A 7 -5.86 9.72 -2.26
N ALA A 8 -5.16 8.61 -2.39
CA ALA A 8 -4.52 7.95 -1.27
C ALA A 8 -3.04 7.74 -1.61
N ALA A 9 -2.17 7.99 -0.65
CA ALA A 9 -0.74 7.79 -0.83
C ALA A 9 -0.31 6.55 -0.06
N LYS A 10 0.34 5.61 -0.74
CA LYS A 10 0.74 4.32 -0.19
C LYS A 10 2.26 4.19 -0.16
N ALA A 11 2.75 3.40 0.77
CA ALA A 11 4.18 3.19 0.96
C ALA A 11 4.60 1.79 0.51
N LEU A 12 5.57 1.72 -0.38
CA LEU A 12 6.29 0.50 -0.69
C LEU A 12 7.59 0.54 0.10
N ILE A 13 7.61 -0.14 1.24
CA ILE A 13 8.75 -0.14 2.17
C ILE A 13 9.50 -1.45 1.98
N ILE A 14 10.71 -1.37 1.43
CA ILE A 14 11.52 -2.55 1.13
C ILE A 14 12.73 -2.58 2.06
N LYS A 15 12.97 -3.74 2.67
CA LYS A 15 14.12 -4.00 3.52
C LYS A 15 14.50 -5.47 3.42
N ASP A 16 15.76 -5.74 3.13
CA ASP A 16 16.32 -7.11 3.11
C ASP A 16 15.52 -8.10 2.23
N GLY A 17 15.10 -7.65 1.04
CA GLY A 17 14.36 -8.49 0.10
C GLY A 17 12.89 -8.69 0.44
N LYS A 18 12.39 -7.94 1.41
CA LYS A 18 11.01 -8.02 1.88
C LYS A 18 10.33 -6.67 1.81
N MET A 19 9.02 -6.68 1.67
CA MET A 19 8.19 -5.47 1.76
C MET A 19 7.28 -5.54 2.97
N LEU A 20 7.07 -4.41 3.60
CA LEU A 20 6.13 -4.31 4.72
C LEU A 20 4.71 -4.20 4.19
N ALA A 21 3.80 -5.00 4.74
CA ALA A 21 2.39 -4.96 4.39
C ALA A 21 1.52 -5.05 5.63
N ILE A 22 0.39 -4.35 5.61
CA ILE A 22 -0.57 -4.40 6.68
C ILE A 22 -1.39 -5.67 6.57
N LYS A 23 -1.48 -6.41 7.66
CA LYS A 23 -2.27 -7.64 7.73
C LYS A 23 -3.71 -7.31 8.09
N ILE A 24 -4.61 -7.77 7.25
CA ILE A 24 -6.05 -7.64 7.45
C ILE A 24 -6.59 -9.04 7.78
N ARG A 25 -7.43 -9.11 8.79
CA ARG A 25 -8.10 -10.35 9.14
C ARG A 25 -9.60 -10.15 9.09
N ASP A 26 -10.26 -10.93 8.24
CA ASP A 26 -11.70 -11.02 8.26
C ASP A 26 -12.12 -12.36 8.85
N GLU A 27 -13.41 -12.74 8.74
CA GLU A 27 -13.97 -13.92 9.40
C GLU A 27 -13.30 -15.25 9.03
N ARG A 28 -12.59 -15.33 7.90
CA ARG A 28 -12.12 -16.58 7.32
C ARG A 28 -10.64 -16.65 7.03
N GLU A 29 -10.03 -15.51 6.64
CA GLU A 29 -8.66 -15.55 6.17
C GLU A 29 -7.93 -14.24 6.43
N ASP A 30 -6.61 -14.31 6.37
CA ASP A 30 -5.75 -13.14 6.43
C ASP A 30 -5.33 -12.74 5.02
N TRP A 31 -5.22 -11.45 4.80
CA TRP A 31 -4.73 -10.90 3.55
C TRP A 31 -4.00 -9.59 3.83
N TYR A 32 -3.39 -9.00 2.81
CA TYR A 32 -2.49 -7.88 2.99
C TYR A 32 -2.83 -6.73 2.07
N VAL A 33 -2.56 -5.53 2.57
CA VAL A 33 -2.63 -4.29 1.79
C VAL A 33 -1.40 -3.44 2.10
N MET A 34 -1.12 -2.47 1.25
CA MET A 34 -0.01 -1.56 1.49
C MET A 34 -0.38 -0.53 2.56
N PRO A 35 0.58 -0.12 3.40
CA PRO A 35 0.33 0.95 4.36
C PRO A 35 0.14 2.29 3.63
N GLY A 36 -0.64 3.17 4.23
CA GLY A 36 -0.93 4.49 3.69
C GLY A 36 -2.39 4.86 3.86
N GLY A 37 -2.81 5.96 3.27
CA GLY A 37 -4.17 6.43 3.40
C GLY A 37 -4.45 7.71 2.64
N GLY A 38 -5.62 8.29 2.91
CA GLY A 38 -6.13 9.46 2.19
C GLY A 38 -5.30 10.71 2.41
N GLN A 39 -5.10 11.46 1.33
CA GLN A 39 -4.44 12.75 1.37
C GLN A 39 -5.36 13.79 2.01
N ASP A 40 -4.84 14.56 2.95
CA ASP A 40 -5.53 15.71 3.51
C ASP A 40 -5.31 16.95 2.63
N VAL A 41 -6.25 17.89 2.70
CA VAL A 41 -6.11 19.18 2.00
C VAL A 41 -4.86 19.89 2.48
N GLU A 42 -4.13 20.49 1.56
CA GLU A 42 -2.88 21.21 1.80
C GLU A 42 -1.69 20.34 2.23
N GLU A 43 -1.84 19.03 2.09
CA GLU A 43 -0.79 18.06 2.36
C GLU A 43 -0.20 17.57 1.04
N LEU A 44 1.13 17.55 0.92
CA LEU A 44 1.77 16.90 -0.21
C LEU A 44 1.72 15.39 -0.05
N LEU A 45 1.67 14.65 -1.16
CA LEU A 45 1.56 13.19 -1.12
C LEU A 45 2.67 12.52 -0.28
N PRO A 46 3.95 12.92 -0.38
CA PRO A 46 4.97 12.35 0.51
C PRO A 46 4.70 12.59 1.99
N GLU A 47 4.11 13.73 2.34
CA GLU A 47 3.71 14.03 3.72
C GLU A 47 2.59 13.09 4.19
N THR A 48 1.64 12.79 3.28
CA THR A 48 0.57 11.82 3.55
C THR A 48 1.15 10.45 3.88
N VAL A 49 2.13 9.99 3.09
CA VAL A 49 2.78 8.68 3.32
C VAL A 49 3.40 8.64 4.71
N CYS A 50 4.21 9.64 5.06
CA CYS A 50 4.89 9.67 6.37
C CYS A 50 3.90 9.71 7.52
N ARG A 51 2.85 10.54 7.41
CA ARG A 51 1.83 10.66 8.45
C ARG A 51 1.07 9.36 8.64
N GLU A 52 0.58 8.76 7.55
CA GLU A 52 -0.21 7.54 7.61
C GLU A 52 0.59 6.34 8.14
N VAL A 53 1.84 6.19 7.70
CA VAL A 53 2.72 5.12 8.19
C VAL A 53 2.99 5.29 9.69
N ALA A 54 3.20 6.52 10.15
CA ALA A 54 3.39 6.80 11.57
C ALA A 54 2.13 6.49 12.38
N GLU A 55 0.97 6.91 11.89
CA GLU A 55 -0.32 6.68 12.58
C GLU A 55 -0.69 5.20 12.64
N GLU A 56 -0.53 4.47 11.54
CA GLU A 56 -0.95 3.07 11.46
C GLU A 56 0.03 2.11 12.13
N LEU A 57 1.33 2.37 11.99
CA LEU A 57 2.37 1.39 12.33
C LEU A 57 3.40 1.86 13.35
N GLY A 58 3.43 3.16 13.65
CA GLY A 58 4.45 3.70 14.52
C GLY A 58 5.85 3.64 13.92
N LEU A 59 5.94 3.72 12.59
CA LEU A 59 7.20 3.62 11.87
C LEU A 59 7.54 4.91 11.15
N GLN A 60 8.84 5.15 11.00
CA GLN A 60 9.37 6.28 10.25
C GLN A 60 9.93 5.79 8.93
N VAL A 61 9.60 6.50 7.85
CA VAL A 61 10.10 6.21 6.51
C VAL A 61 10.59 7.48 5.83
N GLU A 62 11.51 7.33 4.91
CA GLU A 62 11.93 8.37 3.99
C GLU A 62 11.35 8.07 2.62
N VAL A 63 10.54 8.99 2.10
CA VAL A 63 9.88 8.81 0.80
C VAL A 63 10.86 9.14 -0.31
N LYS A 64 10.97 8.23 -1.29
CA LYS A 64 11.85 8.40 -2.44
C LYS A 64 11.05 8.88 -3.65
N ASN A 65 10.60 7.99 -4.50
CA ASN A 65 9.92 8.36 -5.74
C ASN A 65 8.61 7.62 -5.92
N LEU A 66 7.73 8.24 -6.70
CA LEU A 66 6.48 7.62 -7.12
C LEU A 66 6.79 6.46 -8.06
N VAL A 67 6.25 5.29 -7.79
CA VAL A 67 6.52 4.09 -8.59
C VAL A 67 5.28 3.52 -9.27
N PHE A 68 4.11 3.57 -8.62
CA PHE A 68 2.88 3.03 -9.20
C PHE A 68 1.69 3.94 -8.96
N VAL A 69 0.73 3.87 -9.88
CA VAL A 69 -0.60 4.46 -9.73
C VAL A 69 -1.62 3.38 -10.05
N ILE A 70 -2.56 3.15 -9.15
CA ILE A 70 -3.64 2.18 -9.35
C ILE A 70 -4.94 2.75 -8.81
N GLU A 71 -6.05 2.46 -9.48
CA GLU A 71 -7.35 3.01 -9.12
C GLU A 71 -8.29 1.94 -8.58
N GLY A 72 -9.25 2.39 -7.76
CA GLY A 72 -10.37 1.59 -7.28
C GLY A 72 -11.64 2.39 -7.44
N MET A 73 -12.35 2.19 -8.55
CA MET A 73 -13.48 3.04 -8.92
C MET A 73 -14.75 2.79 -8.10
N HIS A 74 -14.98 1.56 -7.66
CA HIS A 74 -16.28 1.17 -7.12
C HIS A 74 -16.27 0.57 -5.71
N GLY A 75 -15.11 0.21 -5.17
CA GLY A 75 -15.02 -0.49 -3.89
C GLY A 75 -15.30 0.37 -2.66
N GLU A 76 -15.31 1.70 -2.83
CA GLU A 76 -15.54 2.68 -1.77
C GLU A 76 -16.70 3.60 -2.17
N PRO A 77 -17.23 4.40 -1.23
CA PRO A 77 -18.20 5.42 -1.60
C PRO A 77 -17.60 6.56 -2.44
N PHE A 78 -16.36 6.47 -2.82
CA PHE A 78 -15.64 7.40 -3.69
C PHE A 78 -14.76 6.63 -4.68
N HIS A 79 -14.34 7.31 -5.72
CA HIS A 79 -13.37 6.78 -6.69
C HIS A 79 -11.96 7.02 -6.13
N ARG A 80 -11.26 5.95 -5.75
CA ARG A 80 -9.94 6.05 -5.15
C ARG A 80 -8.84 6.03 -6.21
N VAL A 81 -7.86 6.91 -6.04
CA VAL A 81 -6.61 6.87 -6.81
C VAL A 81 -5.48 6.64 -5.81
N ASP A 82 -4.84 5.49 -5.89
CA ASP A 82 -3.70 5.14 -5.04
C ASP A 82 -2.40 5.50 -5.75
N LEU A 83 -1.59 6.33 -5.07
CA LEU A 83 -0.26 6.72 -5.54
C LEU A 83 0.75 6.05 -4.62
N VAL A 84 1.55 5.15 -5.17
CA VAL A 84 2.48 4.31 -4.40
C VAL A 84 3.89 4.86 -4.52
N PHE A 85 4.49 5.14 -3.36
CA PHE A 85 5.84 5.69 -3.28
C PHE A 85 6.81 4.66 -2.71
N LEU A 86 7.96 4.53 -3.35
CA LEU A 86 9.07 3.76 -2.78
C LEU A 86 9.59 4.49 -1.56
N CYS A 87 9.75 3.76 -0.46
CA CYS A 87 10.18 4.33 0.82
C CYS A 87 11.32 3.53 1.42
N GLU A 88 12.20 4.23 2.12
CA GLU A 88 13.26 3.63 2.91
C GLU A 88 12.82 3.56 4.36
N TYR A 89 12.97 2.40 4.98
CA TYR A 89 12.65 2.20 6.39
C TYR A 89 13.69 2.91 7.27
N LYS A 90 13.22 3.71 8.23
CA LYS A 90 14.09 4.49 9.13
C LYS A 90 13.95 4.13 10.60
N GLY A 91 13.13 3.15 10.94
CA GLY A 91 12.99 2.68 12.31
C GLY A 91 11.63 2.92 12.93
N GLU A 92 11.56 2.73 14.23
CA GLU A 92 10.34 2.87 14.99
C GLU A 92 10.24 4.26 15.62
N ILE A 93 9.02 4.75 15.77
CA ILE A 93 8.73 5.99 16.49
C ILE A 93 8.32 5.59 17.91
N GLU A 94 8.99 6.16 18.93
CA GLU A 94 8.69 5.88 20.33
C GLU A 94 7.45 6.65 20.78
N ASN A 95 6.70 6.04 21.71
CA ASN A 95 5.57 6.68 22.41
C ASN A 95 4.45 7.16 21.47
N VAL A 96 4.19 6.40 20.43
CA VAL A 96 3.11 6.70 19.49
C VAL A 96 1.87 5.89 19.83
N ILE A 97 0.69 6.53 19.70
CA ILE A 97 -0.60 5.84 19.80
C ILE A 97 -1.03 5.49 18.39
N LEU A 98 -1.15 4.20 18.11
CA LEU A 98 -1.50 3.71 16.78
C LEU A 98 -2.98 3.91 16.47
N GLN A 99 -3.27 4.29 15.23
CA GLN A 99 -4.62 4.43 14.71
C GLN A 99 -4.85 3.37 13.65
N LYS A 100 -5.49 2.28 14.04
CA LYS A 100 -5.75 1.14 13.16
C LYS A 100 -7.22 1.07 12.78
N ASP A 101 -7.50 0.64 11.56
CA ASP A 101 -8.85 0.26 11.16
C ASP A 101 -9.27 -1.03 11.88
N THR A 102 -10.58 -1.28 11.93
CA THR A 102 -11.18 -2.37 12.71
C THR A 102 -10.59 -3.76 12.38
N HIS A 103 -10.26 -4.02 11.12
CA HIS A 103 -9.78 -5.32 10.66
C HIS A 103 -8.26 -5.45 10.59
N GLN A 104 -7.52 -4.38 10.90
CA GLN A 104 -6.06 -4.43 10.91
C GLN A 104 -5.56 -5.14 12.17
N VAL A 105 -4.78 -6.19 11.99
CA VAL A 105 -4.25 -7.01 13.10
C VAL A 105 -2.73 -6.90 13.26
N GLY A 106 -2.08 -6.04 12.48
CA GLY A 106 -0.64 -5.82 12.54
C GLY A 106 -0.03 -5.70 11.16
N TYR A 107 1.24 -6.03 11.06
CA TYR A 107 1.94 -6.02 9.78
C TYR A 107 2.91 -7.19 9.72
N ASP A 108 3.27 -7.57 8.50
CA ASP A 108 4.30 -8.56 8.22
C ASP A 108 5.27 -8.04 7.17
N TRP A 109 6.46 -8.62 7.16
CA TRP A 109 7.42 -8.42 6.09
C TRP A 109 7.25 -9.56 5.10
N LEU A 110 6.77 -9.25 3.89
CA LEU A 110 6.49 -10.25 2.86
C LEU A 110 7.70 -10.45 1.96
N ASP A 111 8.02 -11.71 1.67
CA ASP A 111 9.11 -12.03 0.74
C ASP A 111 8.71 -11.58 -0.68
N ILE A 112 9.50 -10.67 -1.25
CA ILE A 112 9.20 -10.13 -2.59
C ILE A 112 9.28 -11.22 -3.65
N LYS A 113 10.17 -12.20 -3.49
CA LYS A 113 10.33 -13.27 -4.48
C LYS A 113 9.09 -14.14 -4.67
N THR A 114 8.21 -14.19 -3.67
CA THR A 114 7.01 -15.02 -3.70
C THR A 114 5.71 -14.22 -3.72
N LEU A 115 5.77 -12.93 -4.04
CA LEU A 115 4.58 -12.07 -4.04
C LEU A 115 3.46 -12.55 -4.97
N ASN A 116 3.80 -13.18 -6.09
CA ASN A 116 2.79 -13.66 -7.03
C ASN A 116 1.83 -14.70 -6.44
N THR A 117 2.20 -15.35 -5.32
CA THR A 117 1.35 -16.30 -4.61
C THR A 117 0.94 -15.80 -3.22
N THR A 118 1.29 -14.58 -2.87
CA THR A 118 0.97 -13.96 -1.58
C THR A 118 -0.33 -13.16 -1.73
N PRO A 119 -1.26 -13.21 -0.75
CA PRO A 119 -2.54 -12.49 -0.86
C PRO A 119 -2.41 -10.99 -0.57
N LEU A 120 -1.59 -10.31 -1.34
CA LEU A 120 -1.42 -8.86 -1.34
C LEU A 120 -2.35 -8.24 -2.39
N TYR A 121 -3.18 -7.29 -1.97
CA TYR A 121 -4.15 -6.63 -2.86
C TYR A 121 -3.91 -5.12 -2.91
N PRO A 122 -4.14 -4.47 -4.04
CA PRO A 122 -4.56 -5.03 -5.32
C PRO A 122 -3.52 -5.98 -5.93
N SER A 123 -3.98 -7.07 -6.50
CA SER A 123 -3.08 -8.12 -7.01
C SER A 123 -2.19 -7.65 -8.17
N LYS A 124 -2.62 -6.65 -8.91
CA LYS A 124 -1.83 -6.05 -10.01
C LYS A 124 -0.49 -5.48 -9.55
N LEU A 125 -0.36 -5.17 -8.26
CA LEU A 125 0.90 -4.67 -7.69
C LEU A 125 1.97 -5.75 -7.63
N ARG A 126 1.59 -7.01 -7.45
CA ARG A 126 2.53 -8.09 -7.11
C ARG A 126 3.68 -8.22 -8.12
N ARG A 127 3.35 -8.45 -9.39
CA ARG A 127 4.38 -8.62 -10.43
C ARG A 127 5.20 -7.35 -10.64
N GLN A 128 4.56 -6.18 -10.55
CA GLN A 128 5.27 -4.92 -10.77
C GLN A 128 6.25 -4.62 -9.65
N ILE A 129 5.91 -4.96 -8.40
CA ILE A 129 6.84 -4.84 -7.27
C ILE A 129 8.03 -5.80 -7.46
N MET A 130 7.77 -7.04 -7.89
CA MET A 130 8.85 -8.00 -8.16
C MET A 130 9.77 -7.49 -9.26
N ASN A 131 9.21 -6.95 -10.34
CA ASN A 131 9.99 -6.38 -11.44
C ASN A 131 10.85 -5.20 -10.97
N LEU A 132 10.27 -4.30 -10.21
CA LEU A 132 11.00 -3.14 -9.66
C LEU A 132 12.17 -3.61 -8.81
N TYR A 133 11.94 -4.55 -7.91
CA TYR A 133 12.95 -5.07 -6.99
C TYR A 133 14.11 -5.76 -7.75
N GLU A 134 13.79 -6.47 -8.82
CA GLU A 134 14.78 -7.19 -9.63
C GLU A 134 15.49 -6.29 -10.66
N GLY A 135 15.18 -5.01 -10.70
CA GLY A 135 15.75 -4.08 -11.67
C GLY A 135 15.23 -4.27 -13.08
N LYS A 136 14.08 -4.91 -13.23
CA LYS A 136 13.41 -5.10 -14.51
C LYS A 136 12.48 -3.93 -14.82
N VAL A 137 12.07 -3.81 -16.08
CA VAL A 137 11.06 -2.83 -16.48
C VAL A 137 9.74 -3.15 -15.79
N TYR A 138 9.08 -2.13 -15.27
CA TYR A 138 7.77 -2.26 -14.63
C TYR A 138 6.82 -1.19 -15.14
N LYS A 139 5.52 -1.48 -15.01
CA LYS A 139 4.47 -0.51 -15.38
C LYS A 139 4.23 0.44 -14.22
N VAL A 140 4.07 1.72 -14.52
CA VAL A 140 3.72 2.73 -13.51
C VAL A 140 2.22 2.78 -13.31
N TYR A 141 1.45 2.93 -14.38
CA TYR A 141 0.00 2.98 -14.30
C TYR A 141 -0.59 1.58 -14.44
N LEU A 142 -1.30 1.13 -13.42
CA LEU A 142 -1.81 -0.24 -13.35
C LEU A 142 -3.32 -0.35 -13.62
N GLY A 143 -3.97 0.76 -13.94
CA GLY A 143 -5.41 0.76 -14.21
C GLY A 143 -6.25 0.59 -12.98
N ASN A 144 -7.31 -0.19 -13.06
CA ASN A 144 -8.29 -0.37 -11.99
C ASN A 144 -8.37 -1.83 -11.55
N GLU A 145 -8.52 -2.04 -10.26
CA GLU A 145 -8.82 -3.37 -9.71
C GLU A 145 -9.87 -3.23 -8.61
N GLU A 146 -10.94 -4.03 -8.70
CA GLU A 146 -12.03 -4.05 -7.72
C GLU A 146 -11.95 -5.32 -6.86
N ILE A 147 -12.55 -5.25 -5.67
CA ILE A 147 -12.72 -6.44 -4.83
C ILE A 147 -13.56 -7.46 -5.60
N GLY A 148 -13.06 -8.68 -5.73
CA GLY A 148 -13.74 -9.74 -6.46
C GLY A 148 -13.32 -9.87 -7.93
N ASP A 149 -12.47 -8.98 -8.41
CA ASP A 149 -11.90 -9.14 -9.75
C ASP A 149 -11.02 -10.40 -9.80
N PRO A 150 -10.84 -10.99 -10.99
CA PRO A 150 -9.87 -12.08 -11.15
C PRO A 150 -8.48 -11.66 -10.68
N GLU A 151 -7.86 -12.49 -9.87
CA GLU A 151 -6.56 -12.22 -9.30
C GLU A 151 -5.47 -12.26 -10.37
N VAL A 152 -4.61 -11.24 -10.38
CA VAL A 152 -3.49 -11.17 -11.32
C VAL A 152 -2.27 -11.82 -10.68
N THR A 153 -1.78 -12.90 -11.30
CA THR A 153 -0.63 -13.66 -10.79
C THR A 153 0.62 -13.52 -11.65
N ASP A 154 0.51 -12.91 -12.84
CA ASP A 154 1.61 -12.75 -13.80
C ASP A 154 2.11 -11.32 -13.92
#